data_32192a3d1eb594feba7178c67e89f6eb
#
_entry.id   32192a3d1eb594feba7178c67e89f6eb
#
_cell.length_a   1.000
_cell.length_b   1.000
_cell.length_c   1.000
_cell.angle_alpha   90.00
_cell.angle_beta   90.00
_cell.angle_gamma   90.00
#
_symmetry.space_group_name_H-M   'P 1'
#
loop_
_entity.id
_entity.type
_entity.pdbx_description
1 polymer ?
#
loop_
_entity_poly.entity_id
_entity_poly.type
_entity_poly.pdbx_seq_one_letter_code
_entity_poly.pdbx_strand_id
1 'polypeptide(L)'
;MRAALAVTEDLHARQQDQARLAAERAVQEAERATQKARQDGAKAAKGRTSADQKPREPRASTTDAEARVMKMADGGFRPAYNVQFAADTESGAIAGVSVDSIGSDMGKMAPMSDALAKQYDERPGQHLADGGFAKLDDIETLARHGVEAFVPAPKPRDANRDRHAPCHGDTPAIAAWRQRMGRDDAKEIYKERAATVECANAQARNRGMTKFVVRGLEKVKAIALCFALAHNRMCGWRLIEA
;
A
#
# COMPACT_ATOMS: atom_id res chain seq x y z
N MET A 1 10.75 -15.08 -24.02
CA MET A 1 12.14 -14.67 -23.75
C MET A 1 12.37 -13.18 -24.03
N ARG A 2 12.08 -12.62 -25.22
CA ARG A 2 12.25 -11.17 -25.52
C ARG A 2 11.53 -10.24 -24.53
N ALA A 3 10.28 -10.53 -24.18
CA ALA A 3 9.52 -9.72 -23.21
C ALA A 3 10.17 -9.73 -21.80
N ALA A 4 10.74 -10.86 -21.37
CA ALA A 4 11.44 -10.94 -20.09
C ALA A 4 12.74 -10.13 -20.07
N LEU A 5 13.45 -10.07 -21.20
CA LEU A 5 14.65 -9.24 -21.34
C LEU A 5 14.31 -7.75 -21.28
N ALA A 6 13.31 -7.29 -22.03
CA ALA A 6 12.86 -5.91 -21.98
C ALA A 6 12.43 -5.48 -20.57
N VAL A 7 11.76 -6.37 -19.83
CA VAL A 7 11.38 -6.11 -18.44
C VAL A 7 12.60 -6.05 -17.51
N THR A 8 13.63 -6.89 -17.72
CA THR A 8 14.86 -6.80 -16.92
C THR A 8 15.63 -5.52 -17.18
N GLU A 9 15.65 -5.01 -18.41
CA GLU A 9 16.26 -3.72 -18.76
C GLU A 9 15.52 -2.55 -18.08
N ASP A 10 14.18 -2.52 -18.15
CA ASP A 10 13.36 -1.50 -17.46
C ASP A 10 13.54 -1.54 -15.93
N LEU A 11 13.61 -2.74 -15.35
CA LEU A 11 13.89 -2.91 -13.93
C LEU A 11 15.27 -2.40 -13.54
N HIS A 12 16.27 -2.65 -14.37
CA HIS A 12 17.63 -2.16 -14.12
C HIS A 12 17.68 -0.64 -14.16
N ALA A 13 17.04 -0.02 -15.15
CA ALA A 13 16.92 1.44 -15.24
C ALA A 13 16.23 2.04 -13.99
N ARG A 14 15.11 1.47 -13.59
CA ARG A 14 14.38 1.91 -12.36
C ARG A 14 15.20 1.72 -11.08
N GLN A 15 15.97 0.64 -10.97
CA GLN A 15 16.85 0.44 -9.82
C GLN A 15 17.99 1.47 -9.79
N GLN A 16 18.56 1.81 -10.95
CA GLN A 16 19.58 2.84 -11.06
C GLN A 16 19.03 4.22 -10.67
N ASP A 17 17.83 4.57 -11.14
CA ASP A 17 17.17 5.83 -10.77
C ASP A 17 16.84 5.88 -9.27
N GLN A 18 16.33 4.78 -8.69
CA GLN A 18 16.07 4.70 -7.26
C GLN A 18 17.36 4.82 -6.43
N ALA A 19 18.44 4.17 -6.88
CA ALA A 19 19.74 4.26 -6.22
C ALA A 19 20.30 5.70 -6.28
N ARG A 20 20.16 6.39 -7.43
CA ARG A 20 20.54 7.79 -7.59
C ARG A 20 19.75 8.69 -6.64
N LEU A 21 18.42 8.58 -6.62
CA LEU A 21 17.55 9.35 -5.73
C LEU A 21 17.83 9.07 -4.25
N ALA A 22 18.14 7.81 -3.90
CA ALA A 22 18.51 7.45 -2.54
C ALA A 22 19.88 8.07 -2.15
N ALA A 23 20.84 8.10 -3.06
CA ALA A 23 22.14 8.74 -2.84
C ALA A 23 21.99 10.26 -2.69
N GLU A 24 21.19 10.91 -3.53
CA GLU A 24 20.91 12.36 -3.42
C GLU A 24 20.25 12.71 -2.08
N ARG A 25 19.25 11.90 -1.63
CA ARG A 25 18.63 12.07 -0.30
C ARG A 25 19.62 11.86 0.84
N ALA A 26 20.49 10.85 0.75
CA ALA A 26 21.51 10.59 1.76
C ALA A 26 22.52 11.75 1.88
N VAL A 27 22.89 12.37 0.76
CA VAL A 27 23.75 13.57 0.74
C VAL A 27 23.03 14.73 1.42
N GLN A 28 21.76 15.01 1.07
CA GLN A 28 20.99 16.09 1.69
C GLN A 28 20.77 15.85 3.19
N GLU A 29 20.51 14.61 3.61
CA GLU A 29 20.39 14.27 5.04
C GLU A 29 21.72 14.46 5.78
N ALA A 30 22.83 14.08 5.16
CA ALA A 30 24.17 14.27 5.72
C ALA A 30 24.52 15.76 5.83
N GLU A 31 24.18 16.58 4.84
CA GLU A 31 24.36 18.03 4.88
C GLU A 31 23.51 18.67 6.00
N ARG A 32 22.22 18.29 6.10
CA ARG A 32 21.34 18.75 7.18
C ARG A 32 21.84 18.32 8.55
N ALA A 33 22.31 17.07 8.69
CA ALA A 33 22.89 16.57 9.94
C ALA A 33 24.17 17.31 10.32
N THR A 34 25.03 17.62 9.33
CA THR A 34 26.26 18.40 9.55
C THR A 34 25.95 19.84 9.94
N GLN A 35 24.94 20.43 9.32
CA GLN A 35 24.48 21.78 9.64
C GLN A 35 23.89 21.86 11.05
N LYS A 36 23.11 20.85 11.42
CA LYS A 36 22.55 20.70 12.77
C LYS A 36 23.65 20.44 13.82
N ALA A 37 24.62 19.57 13.53
CA ALA A 37 25.73 19.28 14.42
C ALA A 37 26.65 20.50 14.64
N ARG A 38 26.80 21.38 13.64
CA ARG A 38 27.48 22.67 13.77
C ARG A 38 26.74 23.64 14.67
N GLN A 39 25.41 23.58 14.69
CA GLN A 39 24.56 24.39 15.58
C GLN A 39 24.53 23.85 17.02
N ASP A 40 24.53 22.52 17.17
CA ASP A 40 24.32 21.85 18.48
C ASP A 40 25.65 21.41 19.15
N GLY A 41 26.80 21.60 18.53
CA GLY A 41 28.13 21.25 19.10
C GLY A 41 28.39 19.77 19.34
N ALA A 42 27.53 18.87 18.76
CA ALA A 42 27.60 17.44 18.99
C ALA A 42 28.31 16.68 17.86
N LYS A 43 29.09 15.64 18.22
CA LYS A 43 29.75 14.74 17.25
C LYS A 43 28.73 13.92 16.47
N ALA A 44 28.75 14.00 15.13
CA ALA A 44 27.91 13.23 14.25
C ALA A 44 28.14 11.72 14.41
N ALA A 45 27.06 10.97 14.71
CA ALA A 45 27.10 9.52 14.72
C ALA A 45 27.09 8.99 13.28
N LYS A 46 28.07 8.13 12.92
CA LYS A 46 28.08 7.41 11.64
C LYS A 46 26.93 6.39 11.60
N GLY A 47 25.80 6.77 11.04
CA GLY A 47 24.74 5.83 10.70
C GLY A 47 25.13 4.97 9.48
N ARG A 48 24.91 3.65 9.54
CA ARG A 48 25.03 2.77 8.36
C ARG A 48 23.97 3.21 7.35
N THR A 49 24.37 3.79 6.24
CA THR A 49 23.50 4.17 5.15
C THR A 49 23.11 2.92 4.34
N SER A 50 21.90 2.90 3.82
CA SER A 50 21.38 1.81 2.94
C SER A 50 22.21 1.66 1.65
N ALA A 51 23.15 2.54 1.39
CA ALA A 51 24.09 2.52 0.27
C ALA A 51 25.08 1.32 0.29
N ASP A 52 25.27 0.67 1.45
CA ASP A 52 26.18 -0.48 1.59
C ASP A 52 25.57 -1.82 1.15
N GLN A 53 24.29 -1.84 0.73
CA GLN A 53 23.68 -3.06 0.18
C GLN A 53 24.00 -3.16 -1.31
N LYS A 54 24.79 -4.18 -1.69
CA LYS A 54 25.00 -4.54 -3.10
C LYS A 54 23.64 -4.55 -3.84
N PRO A 55 23.51 -3.83 -4.96
CA PRO A 55 22.28 -3.86 -5.75
C PRO A 55 21.99 -5.31 -6.14
N ARG A 56 20.79 -5.78 -5.81
CA ARG A 56 20.37 -7.13 -6.25
C ARG A 56 20.09 -7.09 -7.73
N GLU A 57 20.61 -8.09 -8.45
CA GLU A 57 20.29 -8.23 -9.87
C GLU A 57 18.77 -8.27 -10.08
N PRO A 58 18.23 -7.49 -11.03
CA PRO A 58 16.82 -7.53 -11.36
C PRO A 58 16.48 -8.90 -11.95
N ARG A 59 15.40 -9.49 -11.47
CA ARG A 59 14.92 -10.80 -11.92
C ARG A 59 13.54 -10.67 -12.52
N ALA A 60 13.35 -11.20 -13.71
CA ALA A 60 12.05 -11.32 -14.34
C ALA A 60 11.71 -12.80 -14.57
N SER A 61 10.43 -13.13 -14.47
CA SER A 61 9.95 -14.46 -14.81
C SER A 61 10.02 -14.66 -16.32
N THR A 62 10.61 -15.77 -16.76
CA THR A 62 10.63 -16.12 -18.18
C THR A 62 9.28 -16.60 -18.72
N THR A 63 8.39 -17.02 -17.81
CA THR A 63 7.04 -17.50 -18.14
C THR A 63 6.00 -16.40 -18.10
N ASP A 64 6.18 -15.41 -17.22
CA ASP A 64 5.30 -14.24 -17.07
C ASP A 64 6.16 -13.02 -16.68
N ALA A 65 6.54 -12.23 -17.69
CA ALA A 65 7.46 -11.11 -17.52
C ALA A 65 6.86 -9.95 -16.67
N GLU A 66 5.54 -9.87 -16.55
CA GLU A 66 4.86 -8.85 -15.76
C GLU A 66 4.76 -9.23 -14.27
N ALA A 67 4.81 -10.54 -13.95
CA ALA A 67 4.81 -10.99 -12.56
C ALA A 67 6.15 -10.67 -11.87
N ARG A 68 6.09 -10.08 -10.70
CA ARG A 68 7.26 -9.72 -9.89
C ARG A 68 7.44 -10.67 -8.72
N VAL A 69 8.69 -10.86 -8.32
CA VAL A 69 9.00 -11.66 -7.14
C VAL A 69 8.55 -10.92 -5.90
N MET A 70 7.59 -11.50 -5.19
CA MET A 70 7.02 -10.96 -3.96
C MET A 70 7.21 -11.94 -2.81
N LYS A 71 7.28 -11.41 -1.59
CA LYS A 71 7.25 -12.23 -0.37
C LYS A 71 5.81 -12.71 -0.16
N MET A 72 5.65 -14.00 0.02
CA MET A 72 4.36 -14.63 0.28
C MET A 72 4.12 -14.80 1.77
N ALA A 73 2.86 -15.08 2.15
CA ALA A 73 2.48 -15.29 3.55
C ALA A 73 3.20 -16.48 4.21
N ASP A 74 3.60 -17.49 3.42
CA ASP A 74 4.39 -18.63 3.87
C ASP A 74 5.89 -18.32 4.04
N GLY A 75 6.30 -17.06 3.88
CA GLY A 75 7.68 -16.60 3.96
C GLY A 75 8.51 -16.84 2.70
N GLY A 76 8.00 -17.60 1.72
CA GLY A 76 8.66 -17.84 0.44
C GLY A 76 8.64 -16.61 -0.49
N PHE A 77 9.45 -16.66 -1.55
CA PHE A 77 9.49 -15.63 -2.59
C PHE A 77 9.18 -16.26 -3.93
N ARG A 78 8.18 -15.74 -4.64
CA ARG A 78 7.79 -16.23 -5.96
C ARG A 78 7.19 -15.13 -6.83
N PRO A 79 7.19 -15.29 -8.18
CA PRO A 79 6.48 -14.36 -9.06
C PRO A 79 4.99 -14.32 -8.69
N ALA A 80 4.47 -13.12 -8.47
CA ALA A 80 3.11 -12.90 -8.05
C ALA A 80 2.58 -11.54 -8.53
N TYR A 81 1.30 -11.33 -8.33
CA TYR A 81 0.61 -10.07 -8.49
C TYR A 81 0.00 -9.64 -7.16
N ASN A 82 -0.05 -8.35 -6.92
CA ASN A 82 -0.75 -7.76 -5.78
C ASN A 82 -2.18 -7.43 -6.23
N VAL A 83 -3.15 -8.10 -5.63
CA VAL A 83 -4.58 -7.86 -5.87
C VAL A 83 -5.16 -7.18 -4.65
N GLN A 84 -5.77 -6.03 -4.86
CA GLN A 84 -6.40 -5.24 -3.81
C GLN A 84 -7.89 -5.08 -4.09
N PHE A 85 -8.70 -5.32 -3.08
CA PHE A 85 -10.13 -5.08 -3.09
C PHE A 85 -10.46 -3.89 -2.18
N ALA A 86 -11.28 -2.98 -2.67
CA ALA A 86 -12.00 -2.04 -1.84
C ALA A 86 -13.41 -2.57 -1.65
N ALA A 87 -13.81 -2.82 -0.41
CA ALA A 87 -15.15 -3.31 -0.07
C ALA A 87 -15.90 -2.25 0.72
N ASP A 88 -17.18 -2.10 0.41
CA ASP A 88 -18.08 -1.27 1.17
C ASP A 88 -18.36 -1.92 2.54
N THR A 89 -18.30 -1.14 3.62
CA THR A 89 -18.42 -1.66 4.99
C THR A 89 -19.84 -2.08 5.34
N GLU A 90 -20.85 -1.47 4.74
CA GLU A 90 -22.26 -1.74 5.02
C GLU A 90 -22.74 -3.00 4.30
N SER A 91 -22.54 -3.07 2.99
CA SER A 91 -23.02 -4.18 2.16
C SER A 91 -22.02 -5.34 2.07
N GLY A 92 -20.75 -5.12 2.37
CA GLY A 92 -19.66 -6.06 2.11
C GLY A 92 -19.33 -6.24 0.62
N ALA A 93 -19.95 -5.49 -0.26
CA ALA A 93 -19.73 -5.59 -1.69
C ALA A 93 -18.35 -5.02 -2.07
N ILE A 94 -17.68 -5.64 -3.05
CA ILE A 94 -16.43 -5.14 -3.60
C ILE A 94 -16.75 -3.99 -4.56
N ALA A 95 -16.42 -2.77 -4.15
CA ALA A 95 -16.61 -1.56 -4.94
C ALA A 95 -15.43 -1.26 -5.88
N GLY A 96 -14.21 -1.71 -5.52
CA GLY A 96 -13.02 -1.47 -6.34
C GLY A 96 -12.08 -2.65 -6.41
N VAL A 97 -11.42 -2.81 -7.56
CA VAL A 97 -10.40 -3.84 -7.80
C VAL A 97 -9.18 -3.20 -8.41
N SER A 98 -8.04 -3.37 -7.78
CA SER A 98 -6.73 -3.00 -8.35
C SER A 98 -5.84 -4.22 -8.40
N VAL A 99 -5.07 -4.33 -9.47
CA VAL A 99 -4.06 -5.37 -9.65
C VAL A 99 -2.79 -4.73 -10.17
N ASP A 100 -1.69 -5.01 -9.52
CA ASP A 100 -0.38 -4.57 -9.99
C ASP A 100 0.72 -5.59 -9.66
N SER A 101 1.93 -5.32 -10.15
CA SER A 101 3.11 -6.16 -9.95
C SER A 101 4.03 -5.63 -8.84
N ILE A 102 3.55 -4.74 -7.98
CA ILE A 102 4.31 -4.18 -6.86
C ILE A 102 3.83 -4.84 -5.57
N GLY A 103 4.73 -5.49 -4.83
CA GLY A 103 4.40 -6.20 -3.59
C GLY A 103 4.20 -5.31 -2.36
N SER A 104 4.23 -3.99 -2.52
CA SER A 104 3.98 -3.03 -1.43
C SER A 104 2.60 -2.40 -1.58
N ASP A 105 1.85 -2.34 -0.50
CA ASP A 105 0.55 -1.66 -0.44
C ASP A 105 0.69 -0.15 -0.19
N MET A 106 1.88 0.29 0.18
CA MET A 106 2.18 1.69 0.44
C MET A 106 1.95 2.54 -0.82
N GLY A 107 1.13 3.58 -0.70
CA GLY A 107 0.82 4.48 -1.81
C GLY A 107 -0.34 3.99 -2.70
N LYS A 108 -1.16 3.04 -2.23
CA LYS A 108 -2.30 2.48 -2.99
C LYS A 108 -3.67 3.03 -2.56
N MET A 109 -3.77 3.75 -1.44
CA MET A 109 -5.04 4.30 -0.96
C MET A 109 -5.56 5.42 -1.87
N ALA A 110 -4.74 6.42 -2.16
CA ALA A 110 -5.17 7.54 -3.00
C ALA A 110 -5.57 7.09 -4.42
N PRO A 111 -4.78 6.26 -5.13
CA PRO A 111 -5.19 5.72 -6.43
C PRO A 111 -6.50 4.90 -6.39
N MET A 112 -6.74 4.13 -5.33
CA MET A 112 -7.98 3.39 -5.16
C MET A 112 -9.17 4.34 -4.95
N SER A 113 -9.03 5.34 -4.09
CA SER A 113 -10.06 6.38 -3.87
C SER A 113 -10.38 7.15 -5.17
N ASP A 114 -9.37 7.48 -5.97
CA ASP A 114 -9.56 8.14 -7.26
C ASP A 114 -10.26 7.24 -8.28
N ALA A 115 -9.93 5.94 -8.29
CA ALA A 115 -10.61 4.98 -9.14
C ALA A 115 -12.10 4.83 -8.78
N LEU A 116 -12.43 4.78 -7.49
CA LEU A 116 -13.81 4.76 -6.99
C LEU A 116 -14.55 6.04 -7.39
N ALA A 117 -13.95 7.21 -7.18
CA ALA A 117 -14.55 8.49 -7.58
C ALA A 117 -14.84 8.56 -9.07
N LYS A 118 -13.93 8.04 -9.91
CA LYS A 118 -14.13 7.99 -11.37
C LYS A 118 -15.23 7.02 -11.77
N GLN A 119 -15.38 5.92 -11.03
CA GLN A 119 -16.34 4.87 -11.37
C GLN A 119 -17.77 5.20 -10.93
N TYR A 120 -17.91 5.83 -9.76
CA TYR A 120 -19.22 6.07 -9.12
C TYR A 120 -19.62 7.55 -9.09
N ASP A 121 -18.75 8.45 -9.57
CA ASP A 121 -18.91 9.91 -9.48
C ASP A 121 -19.05 10.41 -8.03
N GLU A 122 -18.59 9.59 -7.09
CA GLU A 122 -18.67 9.84 -5.65
C GLU A 122 -17.43 9.28 -4.95
N ARG A 123 -17.02 9.89 -3.84
CA ARG A 123 -15.93 9.43 -2.98
C ARG A 123 -16.48 8.86 -1.68
N PRO A 124 -15.86 7.80 -1.13
CA PRO A 124 -16.21 7.35 0.20
C PRO A 124 -15.87 8.44 1.22
N GLY A 125 -16.72 8.63 2.24
CA GLY A 125 -16.42 9.54 3.35
C GLY A 125 -15.25 9.05 4.20
N GLN A 126 -15.06 7.73 4.28
CA GLN A 126 -14.04 7.07 5.08
C GLN A 126 -13.30 6.01 4.26
N HIS A 127 -11.99 5.87 4.49
CA HIS A 127 -11.15 4.86 3.85
C HIS A 127 -10.36 4.09 4.91
N LEU A 128 -10.74 2.84 5.12
CA LEU A 128 -10.12 1.96 6.10
C LEU A 128 -9.08 1.05 5.43
N ALA A 129 -7.83 1.06 5.91
CA ALA A 129 -6.78 0.21 5.37
C ALA A 129 -5.83 -0.27 6.49
N ASP A 130 -5.05 -1.31 6.23
CA ASP A 130 -4.06 -1.76 7.20
C ASP A 130 -2.81 -0.86 7.25
N GLY A 131 -1.93 -1.12 8.23
CA GLY A 131 -0.73 -0.31 8.43
C GLY A 131 0.27 -0.36 7.26
N GLY A 132 0.16 -1.34 6.37
CA GLY A 132 0.99 -1.46 5.17
C GLY A 132 0.70 -0.36 4.14
N PHE A 133 -0.50 0.22 4.19
CA PHE A 133 -0.92 1.32 3.32
C PHE A 133 -0.48 2.70 3.80
N ALA A 134 0.02 2.83 5.04
CA ALA A 134 0.29 4.13 5.68
C ALA A 134 1.40 4.93 4.96
N LYS A 135 1.00 5.68 3.94
CA LYS A 135 1.84 6.68 3.25
C LYS A 135 1.28 8.07 3.50
N LEU A 136 2.13 8.98 3.98
CA LEU A 136 1.70 10.33 4.37
C LEU A 136 1.11 11.12 3.20
N ASP A 137 1.72 11.01 2.00
CA ASP A 137 1.21 11.66 0.78
C ASP A 137 -0.22 11.21 0.42
N ASP A 138 -0.52 9.90 0.60
CA ASP A 138 -1.87 9.36 0.36
C ASP A 138 -2.87 9.91 1.37
N ILE A 139 -2.47 9.96 2.66
CA ILE A 139 -3.31 10.51 3.74
C ILE A 139 -3.65 11.98 3.48
N GLU A 140 -2.66 12.78 3.05
CA GLU A 140 -2.89 14.17 2.66
C GLU A 140 -3.79 14.30 1.44
N THR A 141 -3.61 13.44 0.45
CA THR A 141 -4.42 13.45 -0.76
C THR A 141 -5.87 13.09 -0.44
N LEU A 142 -6.11 12.07 0.37
CA LEU A 142 -7.44 11.72 0.86
C LEU A 142 -8.07 12.88 1.63
N ALA A 143 -7.34 13.49 2.56
CA ALA A 143 -7.83 14.62 3.36
C ALA A 143 -8.21 15.83 2.48
N ARG A 144 -7.41 16.15 1.44
CA ARG A 144 -7.74 17.21 0.46
C ARG A 144 -9.04 16.93 -0.29
N HIS A 145 -9.37 15.67 -0.47
CA HIS A 145 -10.60 15.23 -1.13
C HIS A 145 -11.77 15.02 -0.16
N GLY A 146 -11.62 15.38 1.13
CA GLY A 146 -12.64 15.22 2.15
C GLY A 146 -12.82 13.77 2.63
N VAL A 147 -11.90 12.87 2.30
CA VAL A 147 -11.94 11.45 2.71
C VAL A 147 -11.14 11.26 4.00
N GLU A 148 -11.75 10.70 5.01
CA GLU A 148 -11.08 10.38 6.27
C GLU A 148 -10.33 9.04 6.18
N ALA A 149 -9.01 9.07 6.35
CA ALA A 149 -8.20 7.86 6.39
C ALA A 149 -8.22 7.23 7.79
N PHE A 150 -8.56 5.95 7.87
CA PHE A 150 -8.47 5.10 9.06
C PHE A 150 -7.41 4.02 8.83
N VAL A 151 -6.16 4.38 9.10
CA VAL A 151 -4.97 3.55 8.90
C VAL A 151 -4.11 3.65 10.14
N PRO A 152 -3.64 2.55 10.74
CA PRO A 152 -2.82 2.61 11.94
C PRO A 152 -1.54 3.42 11.70
N ALA A 153 -1.29 4.39 12.58
CA ALA A 153 -0.03 5.12 12.55
C ALA A 153 1.14 4.17 12.82
N PRO A 154 2.24 4.26 12.06
CA PRO A 154 3.41 3.41 12.25
C PRO A 154 3.99 3.59 13.65
N LYS A 155 4.54 2.50 14.19
CA LYS A 155 5.22 2.56 15.49
C LYS A 155 6.45 3.47 15.38
N PRO A 156 6.62 4.44 16.28
CA PRO A 156 7.81 5.27 16.30
C PRO A 156 9.05 4.42 16.66
N ARG A 157 10.23 4.88 16.24
CA ARG A 157 11.50 4.23 16.62
C ARG A 157 11.79 4.36 18.12
N ASP A 158 11.40 5.49 18.71
CA ASP A 158 11.48 5.73 20.16
C ASP A 158 10.22 5.15 20.81
N ALA A 159 10.38 4.14 21.67
CA ALA A 159 9.29 3.47 22.35
C ALA A 159 8.51 4.38 23.34
N ASN A 160 9.16 5.46 23.80
CA ASN A 160 8.54 6.42 24.73
C ASN A 160 7.68 7.47 24.02
N ARG A 161 7.74 7.52 22.69
CA ARG A 161 6.97 8.47 21.90
C ARG A 161 5.59 7.93 21.61
N ASP A 162 4.56 8.71 21.90
CA ASP A 162 3.21 8.40 21.46
C ASP A 162 3.11 8.52 19.92
N ARG A 163 2.72 7.42 19.26
CA ARG A 163 2.52 7.37 17.81
C ARG A 163 1.35 8.22 17.30
N HIS A 164 0.43 8.57 18.21
CA HIS A 164 -0.76 9.37 17.91
C HIS A 164 -0.54 10.87 18.15
N ALA A 165 0.55 11.24 18.80
CA ALA A 165 0.95 12.63 18.93
C ALA A 165 1.45 13.19 17.60
N PRO A 166 1.12 14.45 17.25
CA PRO A 166 1.70 15.12 16.08
C PRO A 166 3.23 15.12 16.10
N CYS A 167 3.82 14.99 14.92
CA CYS A 167 5.26 15.04 14.76
C CYS A 167 5.70 16.42 14.25
N HIS A 168 6.92 16.80 14.56
CA HIS A 168 7.52 17.96 13.92
C HIS A 168 7.57 17.76 12.40
N GLY A 169 7.00 18.69 11.64
CA GLY A 169 6.90 18.61 10.19
C GLY A 169 5.65 17.92 9.65
N ASP A 170 4.75 17.41 10.52
CA ASP A 170 3.44 16.96 10.08
C ASP A 170 2.63 18.15 9.58
N THR A 171 1.93 17.97 8.47
CA THR A 171 0.91 18.92 8.02
C THR A 171 -0.32 18.84 8.92
N PRO A 172 -1.22 19.84 8.90
CA PRO A 172 -2.46 19.78 9.66
C PRO A 172 -3.28 18.50 9.41
N ALA A 173 -3.31 18.02 8.17
CA ALA A 173 -4.02 16.80 7.79
C ALA A 173 -3.39 15.54 8.43
N ILE A 174 -2.07 15.44 8.41
CA ILE A 174 -1.34 14.32 9.04
C ILE A 174 -1.48 14.36 10.56
N ALA A 175 -1.35 15.54 11.17
CA ALA A 175 -1.55 15.71 12.61
C ALA A 175 -2.96 15.29 13.04
N ALA A 176 -3.98 15.72 12.32
CA ALA A 176 -5.38 15.35 12.58
C ALA A 176 -5.60 13.84 12.41
N TRP A 177 -5.01 13.21 11.38
CA TRP A 177 -5.07 11.77 11.21
C TRP A 177 -4.44 11.00 12.38
N ARG A 178 -3.23 11.40 12.85
CA ARG A 178 -2.59 10.76 14.01
C ARG A 178 -3.47 10.83 15.25
N GLN A 179 -3.98 12.02 15.55
CA GLN A 179 -4.86 12.25 16.71
C GLN A 179 -6.16 11.43 16.60
N ARG A 180 -6.79 11.39 15.40
CA ARG A 180 -7.97 10.57 15.14
C ARG A 180 -7.71 9.10 15.45
N MET A 181 -6.63 8.54 14.96
CA MET A 181 -6.28 7.12 15.18
C MET A 181 -5.98 6.75 16.63
N GLY A 182 -5.79 7.74 17.51
CA GLY A 182 -5.65 7.54 18.95
C GLY A 182 -7.00 7.45 19.69
N ARG A 183 -8.09 7.92 19.09
CA ARG A 183 -9.42 8.01 19.70
C ARG A 183 -10.12 6.63 19.73
N ASP A 184 -10.99 6.43 20.70
CA ASP A 184 -11.69 5.14 20.85
C ASP A 184 -12.78 4.96 19.79
N ASP A 185 -13.47 6.03 19.39
CA ASP A 185 -14.42 6.00 18.26
C ASP A 185 -13.75 5.56 16.95
N ALA A 186 -12.57 6.09 16.66
CA ALA A 186 -11.82 5.70 15.47
C ALA A 186 -11.37 4.22 15.51
N LYS A 187 -11.08 3.69 16.70
CA LYS A 187 -10.76 2.27 16.88
C LYS A 187 -11.97 1.38 16.62
N GLU A 188 -13.17 1.81 17.02
CA GLU A 188 -14.40 1.07 16.72
C GLU A 188 -14.68 1.05 15.21
N ILE A 189 -14.63 2.20 14.52
CA ILE A 189 -14.77 2.27 13.07
C ILE A 189 -13.72 1.37 12.39
N TYR A 190 -12.47 1.42 12.86
CA TYR A 190 -11.40 0.61 12.25
C TYR A 190 -11.63 -0.91 12.36
N LYS A 191 -12.39 -1.39 13.35
CA LYS A 191 -12.73 -2.81 13.49
C LYS A 191 -13.59 -3.34 12.34
N GLU A 192 -14.40 -2.49 11.70
CA GLU A 192 -15.23 -2.85 10.56
C GLU A 192 -14.41 -3.41 9.40
N ARG A 193 -13.15 -2.97 9.26
CA ARG A 193 -12.23 -3.48 8.24
C ARG A 193 -12.08 -5.01 8.28
N ALA A 194 -12.01 -5.61 9.46
CA ALA A 194 -11.85 -7.05 9.61
C ALA A 194 -13.10 -7.81 9.12
N ALA A 195 -14.29 -7.28 9.41
CA ALA A 195 -15.55 -7.89 9.00
C ALA A 195 -15.78 -7.80 7.47
N THR A 196 -15.20 -6.81 6.81
CA THR A 196 -15.44 -6.52 5.38
C THR A 196 -14.34 -7.04 4.47
N VAL A 197 -13.23 -6.30 4.33
CA VAL A 197 -12.19 -6.62 3.35
C VAL A 197 -11.45 -7.92 3.66
N GLU A 198 -11.25 -8.24 4.95
CA GLU A 198 -10.64 -9.52 5.32
C GLU A 198 -11.55 -10.69 4.96
N CYS A 199 -12.87 -10.54 5.15
CA CYS A 199 -13.86 -11.52 4.71
C CYS A 199 -13.83 -11.71 3.19
N ALA A 200 -13.84 -10.63 2.40
CA ALA A 200 -13.73 -10.69 0.95
C ALA A 200 -12.44 -11.40 0.50
N ASN A 201 -11.30 -11.07 1.10
CA ASN A 201 -10.02 -11.73 0.82
C ASN A 201 -10.00 -13.21 1.20
N ALA A 202 -10.59 -13.58 2.34
CA ALA A 202 -10.70 -14.96 2.77
C ALA A 202 -11.58 -15.77 1.81
N GLN A 203 -12.73 -15.23 1.40
CA GLN A 203 -13.61 -15.86 0.41
C GLN A 203 -12.94 -16.01 -0.95
N ALA A 204 -12.14 -15.02 -1.39
CA ALA A 204 -11.35 -15.11 -2.60
C ALA A 204 -10.41 -16.31 -2.57
N ARG A 205 -9.66 -16.46 -1.48
CA ARG A 205 -8.73 -17.58 -1.29
C ARG A 205 -9.45 -18.92 -1.24
N ASN A 206 -10.55 -19.02 -0.50
CA ASN A 206 -11.35 -20.24 -0.37
C ASN A 206 -11.95 -20.69 -1.70
N ARG A 207 -12.16 -19.76 -2.65
CA ARG A 207 -12.67 -20.03 -4.00
C ARG A 207 -11.56 -20.16 -5.05
N GLY A 208 -10.33 -20.41 -4.62
CA GLY A 208 -9.20 -20.74 -5.50
C GLY A 208 -8.37 -19.55 -5.98
N MET A 209 -8.61 -18.32 -5.51
CA MET A 209 -7.78 -17.16 -5.85
C MET A 209 -6.45 -17.12 -5.05
N THR A 210 -5.85 -18.29 -4.86
CA THR A 210 -4.53 -18.47 -4.24
C THR A 210 -3.42 -18.53 -5.28
N LYS A 211 -3.78 -18.87 -6.52
CA LYS A 211 -2.86 -18.98 -7.64
C LYS A 211 -3.58 -18.67 -8.95
N PHE A 212 -2.96 -17.86 -9.78
CA PHE A 212 -3.49 -17.54 -11.10
C PHE A 212 -3.05 -18.59 -12.13
N VAL A 213 -3.98 -19.09 -12.90
CA VAL A 213 -3.75 -20.02 -14.04
C VAL A 213 -3.57 -19.27 -15.37
N VAL A 214 -3.63 -17.94 -15.33
CA VAL A 214 -3.42 -17.03 -16.45
C VAL A 214 -2.11 -16.25 -16.28
N ARG A 215 -1.62 -15.64 -17.34
CA ARG A 215 -0.39 -14.83 -17.36
C ARG A 215 -0.70 -13.44 -17.88
N GLY A 216 0.03 -12.45 -17.36
CA GLY A 216 -0.12 -11.05 -17.71
C GLY A 216 -1.14 -10.33 -16.83
N LEU A 217 -0.85 -9.05 -16.57
CA LEU A 217 -1.59 -8.18 -15.64
C LEU A 217 -3.07 -8.09 -16.00
N GLU A 218 -3.37 -7.87 -17.28
CA GLU A 218 -4.75 -7.70 -17.77
C GLU A 218 -5.60 -8.96 -17.53
N LYS A 219 -5.06 -10.15 -17.77
CA LYS A 219 -5.80 -11.40 -17.53
C LYS A 219 -6.00 -11.67 -16.04
N VAL A 220 -5.00 -11.36 -15.22
CA VAL A 220 -5.11 -11.46 -13.77
C VAL A 220 -6.16 -10.48 -13.25
N LYS A 221 -6.18 -9.24 -13.76
CA LYS A 221 -7.22 -8.26 -13.45
C LYS A 221 -8.61 -8.73 -13.85
N ALA A 222 -8.76 -9.33 -15.03
CA ALA A 222 -10.04 -9.91 -15.47
C ALA A 222 -10.53 -11.01 -14.50
N ILE A 223 -9.65 -11.91 -14.04
CA ILE A 223 -10.00 -12.93 -13.04
C ILE A 223 -10.43 -12.28 -11.72
N ALA A 224 -9.70 -11.25 -11.24
CA ALA A 224 -10.04 -10.54 -10.02
C ALA A 224 -11.41 -9.84 -10.13
N LEU A 225 -11.71 -9.24 -11.29
CA LEU A 225 -13.02 -8.64 -11.58
C LEU A 225 -14.15 -9.68 -11.65
N CYS A 226 -13.92 -10.84 -12.27
CA CYS A 226 -14.88 -11.94 -12.27
C CYS A 226 -15.17 -12.43 -10.85
N PHE A 227 -14.14 -12.51 -10.01
CA PHE A 227 -14.34 -12.84 -8.60
C PHE A 227 -15.18 -11.78 -7.89
N ALA A 228 -14.86 -10.48 -8.06
CA ALA A 228 -15.62 -9.38 -7.46
C ALA A 228 -17.09 -9.41 -7.90
N LEU A 229 -17.37 -9.67 -9.18
CA LEU A 229 -18.72 -9.80 -9.71
C LEU A 229 -19.48 -10.96 -9.04
N ALA A 230 -18.87 -12.15 -8.94
CA ALA A 230 -19.47 -13.30 -8.28
C ALA A 230 -19.71 -13.04 -6.78
N HIS A 231 -18.75 -12.38 -6.11
CA HIS A 231 -18.87 -11.99 -4.71
C HIS A 231 -20.04 -11.01 -4.51
N ASN A 232 -20.11 -9.96 -5.32
CA ASN A 232 -21.16 -8.94 -5.23
C ASN A 232 -22.55 -9.50 -5.50
N ARG A 233 -22.67 -10.44 -6.44
CA ARG A 233 -23.95 -11.13 -6.66
C ARG A 233 -24.40 -11.88 -5.41
N MET A 234 -23.49 -12.49 -4.68
CA MET A 234 -23.82 -13.20 -3.43
C MET A 234 -24.14 -12.23 -2.29
N CYS A 235 -23.47 -11.08 -2.22
CA CYS A 235 -23.81 -10.01 -1.27
C CYS A 235 -25.23 -9.48 -1.58
N GLY A 236 -25.51 -9.17 -2.85
CA GLY A 236 -26.82 -8.69 -3.26
C GLY A 236 -27.96 -9.69 -2.97
N TRP A 237 -27.70 -10.99 -3.13
CA TRP A 237 -28.71 -12.02 -2.77
C TRP A 237 -29.05 -11.97 -1.28
N ARG A 238 -28.04 -11.89 -0.41
CA ARG A 238 -28.26 -11.79 1.05
C ARG A 238 -29.03 -10.53 1.45
N LEU A 239 -28.82 -9.41 0.75
CA LEU A 239 -29.52 -8.15 1.01
C LEU A 239 -30.99 -8.19 0.56
N ILE A 240 -31.33 -9.06 -0.40
CA ILE A 240 -32.72 -9.25 -0.86
C ILE A 240 -33.51 -10.20 0.07
N GLU A 241 -32.80 -11.16 0.69
CA GLU A 241 -33.41 -12.15 1.58
C GLU A 241 -33.50 -11.68 3.05
N ALA A 242 -32.84 -10.57 3.42
CA ALA A 242 -32.87 -9.97 4.76
C ALA A 242 -33.98 -8.94 4.90
#